data_355c8cffae8cf6cb8a7cdc9929cd9829
#
_entry.id   355c8cffae8cf6cb8a7cdc9929cd9829
#
_cell.length_a   1.000
_cell.length_b   1.000
_cell.length_c   1.000
_cell.angle_alpha   90.00
_cell.angle_beta   90.00
_cell.angle_gamma   90.00
#
_symmetry.space_group_name_H-M   'P 1'
#
loop_
_entity.id
_entity.type
_entity.pdbx_description
1 polymer ?
#
loop_
_entity_poly.entity_id
_entity_poly.type
_entity_poly.pdbx_seq_one_letter_code
_entity_poly.pdbx_strand_id
1 'polypeptide(L)'
;MIYETGSSIVQEESMHELSIASSIVEAVTESASAYPGARVIAVRLRVGALASVIEDSLQFCWELASEGSPLAGAKLVIKKLPVIIHCDACSADSEIEGVQSFRCPRCGQLAADLRQGRELEIESIELEEPEPNESKPAESEFDAPDPVEEKI
;
A
#
# COMPACT_ATOMS: atom_id res chain seq x y z
N MET A 1 -8.83 8.11 -4.58
CA MET A 1 -9.12 8.02 -3.14
C MET A 1 -8.01 7.26 -2.42
N ILE A 2 -7.58 7.80 -1.31
CA ILE A 2 -6.50 7.19 -0.53
C ILE A 2 -7.04 6.84 0.84
N TYR A 3 -6.83 5.61 1.23
CA TYR A 3 -7.25 5.10 2.50
C TYR A 3 -6.02 4.72 3.32
N GLU A 4 -5.96 5.23 4.52
CA GLU A 4 -4.82 5.02 5.39
C GLU A 4 -5.21 4.09 6.52
N THR A 5 -4.34 3.15 6.80
CA THR A 5 -4.56 2.26 7.90
C THR A 5 -3.27 2.11 8.68
N GLY A 6 -3.35 2.23 9.94
CA GLY A 6 -2.18 2.08 10.76
C GLY A 6 -1.97 0.67 11.26
N SER A 7 -2.73 -0.26 10.71
CA SER A 7 -2.64 -1.63 11.19
C SER A 7 -1.35 -2.28 10.78
N SER A 8 -0.64 -2.79 11.74
CA SER A 8 0.53 -3.59 11.48
C SER A 8 0.09 -5.00 11.12
N ILE A 9 0.65 -5.52 10.06
CA ILE A 9 0.34 -6.89 9.64
C ILE A 9 1.44 -7.85 10.00
N VAL A 10 2.49 -7.35 10.63
CA VAL A 10 3.57 -8.22 11.09
C VAL A 10 3.09 -9.00 12.30
N GLN A 11 3.22 -10.28 12.21
CA GLN A 11 2.81 -11.14 13.29
C GLN A 11 4.01 -11.77 13.96
N GLU A 12 4.73 -12.52 13.18
CA GLU A 12 5.80 -13.34 13.70
C GLU A 12 6.96 -13.29 12.75
N GLU A 13 8.10 -13.58 13.26
CA GLU A 13 9.27 -13.69 12.43
C GLU A 13 9.16 -14.86 11.46
N SER A 14 8.29 -15.80 11.75
CA SER A 14 8.12 -16.94 10.87
C SER A 14 7.12 -16.69 9.75
N MET A 15 6.62 -15.47 9.65
CA MET A 15 5.65 -15.16 8.60
C MET A 15 6.34 -15.17 7.25
N HIS A 16 5.70 -15.82 6.29
CA HIS A 16 6.22 -15.91 4.94
C HIS A 16 5.58 -14.82 4.09
N GLU A 17 6.26 -14.47 2.99
CA GLU A 17 5.78 -13.41 2.12
C GLU A 17 4.41 -13.72 1.56
N LEU A 18 4.11 -15.00 1.33
CA LEU A 18 2.78 -15.34 0.84
C LEU A 18 1.71 -15.02 1.88
N SER A 19 1.99 -15.30 3.14
CA SER A 19 1.06 -14.96 4.22
C SER A 19 0.86 -13.46 4.32
N ILE A 20 1.95 -12.72 4.16
CA ILE A 20 1.87 -11.27 4.17
C ILE A 20 1.00 -10.79 3.02
N ALA A 21 1.25 -11.29 1.83
CA ALA A 21 0.49 -10.89 0.66
C ALA A 21 -0.99 -11.23 0.83
N SER A 22 -1.29 -12.41 1.35
CA SER A 22 -2.68 -12.80 1.57
C SER A 22 -3.36 -11.91 2.59
N SER A 23 -2.64 -11.52 3.64
CA SER A 23 -3.19 -10.63 4.64
C SER A 23 -3.48 -9.25 4.06
N ILE A 24 -2.61 -8.79 3.18
CA ILE A 24 -2.82 -7.50 2.52
C ILE A 24 -4.05 -7.56 1.63
N VAL A 25 -4.17 -8.64 0.84
CA VAL A 25 -5.32 -8.78 -0.04
C VAL A 25 -6.61 -8.77 0.77
N GLU A 26 -6.61 -9.48 1.87
CA GLU A 26 -7.79 -9.56 2.72
C GLU A 26 -8.15 -8.20 3.30
N ALA A 27 -7.15 -7.52 3.84
CA ALA A 27 -7.40 -6.22 4.47
C ALA A 27 -7.85 -5.17 3.46
N VAL A 28 -7.24 -5.19 2.27
CA VAL A 28 -7.59 -4.21 1.25
C VAL A 28 -8.97 -4.50 0.68
N THR A 29 -9.28 -5.78 0.50
CA THR A 29 -10.61 -6.15 0.01
C THR A 29 -11.69 -5.66 0.96
N GLU A 30 -11.44 -5.82 2.24
CA GLU A 30 -12.40 -5.36 3.24
C GLU A 30 -12.53 -3.84 3.22
N SER A 31 -11.41 -3.14 3.13
CA SER A 31 -11.43 -1.67 3.10
C SER A 31 -12.13 -1.16 1.85
N ALA A 32 -11.88 -1.81 0.73
CA ALA A 32 -12.44 -1.35 -0.53
C ALA A 32 -13.94 -1.61 -0.62
N SER A 33 -14.46 -2.47 0.24
CA SER A 33 -15.90 -2.74 0.22
C SER A 33 -16.72 -1.51 0.58
N ALA A 34 -16.10 -0.51 1.19
CA ALA A 34 -16.78 0.74 1.49
C ALA A 34 -16.97 1.62 0.25
N TYR A 35 -16.38 1.23 -0.87
CA TYR A 35 -16.46 2.02 -2.11
C TYR A 35 -16.95 1.12 -3.25
N PRO A 36 -18.25 0.83 -3.27
CA PRO A 36 -18.78 -0.11 -4.27
C PRO A 36 -18.53 0.39 -5.68
N GLY A 37 -18.13 -0.51 -6.55
CA GLY A 37 -17.87 -0.18 -7.93
C GLY A 37 -16.47 0.34 -8.19
N ALA A 38 -15.75 0.73 -7.15
CA ALA A 38 -14.38 1.19 -7.33
C ALA A 38 -13.45 -0.01 -7.48
N ARG A 39 -12.40 0.19 -8.23
CA ARG A 39 -11.41 -0.86 -8.46
C ARG A 39 -10.11 -0.45 -7.81
N VAL A 40 -9.48 -1.39 -7.12
CA VAL A 40 -8.18 -1.14 -6.53
C VAL A 40 -7.14 -1.22 -7.65
N ILE A 41 -6.37 -0.16 -7.82
CA ILE A 41 -5.34 -0.13 -8.84
C ILE A 41 -3.94 -0.19 -8.25
N ALA A 42 -3.78 0.17 -6.98
CA ALA A 42 -2.47 0.09 -6.35
C ALA A 42 -2.63 0.04 -4.85
N VAL A 43 -1.73 -0.68 -4.22
CA VAL A 43 -1.63 -0.74 -2.77
C VAL A 43 -0.21 -0.31 -2.41
N ARG A 44 -0.08 0.67 -1.55
CA ARG A 44 1.22 1.17 -1.13
C ARG A 44 1.55 0.65 0.24
N LEU A 45 2.72 0.05 0.35
CA LEU A 45 3.18 -0.60 1.55
C LEU A 45 4.41 0.12 2.08
N ARG A 46 4.48 0.31 3.38
CA ARG A 46 5.68 0.81 4.03
C ARG A 46 6.38 -0.36 4.69
N VAL A 47 7.61 -0.57 4.30
CA VAL A 47 8.39 -1.71 4.80
C VAL A 47 9.71 -1.19 5.33
N GLY A 48 9.93 -1.36 6.63
CA GLY A 48 11.17 -0.95 7.23
C GLY A 48 12.29 -1.92 6.94
N ALA A 49 13.50 -1.43 7.00
CA ALA A 49 14.66 -2.24 6.67
C ALA A 49 14.84 -3.42 7.62
N LEU A 50 14.26 -3.33 8.81
CA LEU A 50 14.39 -4.38 9.82
C LEU A 50 13.22 -5.36 9.76
N ALA A 51 12.29 -5.20 8.84
CA ALA A 51 11.10 -6.04 8.81
C ALA A 51 11.38 -7.42 8.21
N SER A 52 12.56 -7.64 7.67
CA SER A 52 12.97 -8.95 7.16
C SER A 52 12.07 -9.46 6.04
N VAL A 53 11.64 -8.54 5.19
CA VAL A 53 10.80 -8.89 4.05
C VAL A 53 11.64 -8.83 2.79
N ILE A 54 11.59 -9.89 2.01
CA ILE A 54 12.29 -9.93 0.74
C ILE A 54 11.36 -9.39 -0.32
N GLU A 55 11.74 -8.26 -0.89
CA GLU A 55 10.84 -7.52 -1.76
C GLU A 55 10.42 -8.31 -2.99
N ASP A 56 11.39 -8.94 -3.65
CA ASP A 56 11.07 -9.71 -4.85
C ASP A 56 10.13 -10.85 -4.55
N SER A 57 10.35 -11.49 -3.42
CA SER A 57 9.51 -12.59 -3.01
C SER A 57 8.10 -12.11 -2.71
N LEU A 58 7.99 -10.95 -2.07
CA LEU A 58 6.68 -10.39 -1.75
C LEU A 58 5.94 -10.00 -3.03
N GLN A 59 6.64 -9.44 -4.00
CA GLN A 59 6.02 -9.10 -5.28
C GLN A 59 5.48 -10.33 -5.99
N PHE A 60 6.26 -11.41 -5.97
CA PHE A 60 5.80 -12.65 -6.59
C PHE A 60 4.58 -13.20 -5.86
N CYS A 61 4.64 -13.19 -4.55
CA CYS A 61 3.51 -13.68 -3.75
C CYS A 61 2.28 -12.80 -3.90
N TRP A 62 2.50 -11.51 -4.15
CA TRP A 62 1.39 -10.61 -4.38
C TRP A 62 0.60 -11.02 -5.62
N GLU A 63 1.32 -11.37 -6.68
CA GLU A 63 0.65 -11.80 -7.89
C GLU A 63 -0.19 -13.05 -7.65
N LEU A 64 0.36 -13.98 -6.89
CA LEU A 64 -0.37 -15.20 -6.58
C LEU A 64 -1.58 -14.92 -5.69
N ALA A 65 -1.38 -14.10 -4.66
CA ALA A 65 -2.44 -13.88 -3.67
C ALA A 65 -3.56 -13.05 -4.23
N SER A 66 -3.26 -12.11 -5.10
CA SER A 66 -4.29 -11.22 -5.63
C SER A 66 -5.06 -11.85 -6.78
N GLU A 67 -4.52 -12.89 -7.39
CA GLU A 67 -5.18 -13.55 -8.48
C GLU A 67 -6.50 -14.15 -8.02
N GLY A 68 -7.55 -13.92 -8.79
CA GLY A 68 -8.87 -14.41 -8.39
C GLY A 68 -9.55 -13.59 -7.33
N SER A 69 -8.94 -12.51 -6.91
CA SER A 69 -9.52 -11.61 -5.91
C SER A 69 -9.91 -10.29 -6.59
N PRO A 70 -10.64 -9.43 -5.87
CA PRO A 70 -10.95 -8.11 -6.44
C PRO A 70 -9.71 -7.26 -6.72
N LEU A 71 -8.57 -7.66 -6.21
CA LEU A 71 -7.33 -6.93 -6.40
C LEU A 71 -6.51 -7.43 -7.57
N ALA A 72 -7.03 -8.34 -8.36
CA ALA A 72 -6.29 -8.87 -9.50
C ALA A 72 -5.89 -7.72 -10.42
N GLY A 73 -4.62 -7.65 -10.77
CA GLY A 73 -4.12 -6.59 -11.62
C GLY A 73 -3.67 -5.35 -10.88
N ALA A 74 -3.95 -5.26 -9.60
CA ALA A 74 -3.48 -4.11 -8.81
C ALA A 74 -1.99 -4.23 -8.56
N LYS A 75 -1.34 -3.09 -8.45
CA LYS A 75 0.09 -3.05 -8.22
C LYS A 75 0.38 -2.96 -6.74
N LEU A 76 1.44 -3.65 -6.32
CA LEU A 76 1.94 -3.51 -4.97
C LEU A 76 3.16 -2.62 -5.03
N VAL A 77 3.06 -1.43 -4.43
CA VAL A 77 4.14 -0.46 -4.42
C VAL A 77 4.78 -0.51 -3.04
N ILE A 78 6.03 -0.90 -3.00
CA ILE A 78 6.73 -1.07 -1.73
C ILE A 78 7.64 0.13 -1.51
N LYS A 79 7.42 0.82 -0.41
CA LYS A 79 8.24 1.94 -0.01
C LYS A 79 9.15 1.47 1.11
N LYS A 80 10.44 1.40 0.82
CA LYS A 80 11.41 0.97 1.80
C LYS A 80 11.77 2.12 2.71
N LEU A 81 11.77 1.84 4.01
CA LEU A 81 12.08 2.86 5.00
C LEU A 81 13.40 2.51 5.67
N PRO A 82 14.31 3.48 5.75
CA PRO A 82 15.59 3.23 6.40
C PRO A 82 15.45 3.14 7.91
N VAL A 83 16.50 2.69 8.55
CA VAL A 83 16.53 2.62 10.00
C VAL A 83 16.90 3.98 10.54
N ILE A 84 16.07 4.50 11.43
CA ILE A 84 16.34 5.78 12.06
C ILE A 84 16.35 5.55 13.57
N ILE A 85 17.43 6.02 14.21
CA ILE A 85 17.58 5.91 15.65
C ILE A 85 17.68 7.30 16.24
N HIS A 86 17.34 7.40 17.52
CA HIS A 86 17.46 8.64 18.26
C HIS A 86 18.65 8.53 19.21
N CYS A 87 19.51 9.53 19.17
CA CYS A 87 20.65 9.58 20.06
C CYS A 87 20.40 10.64 21.11
N ASP A 88 20.38 10.22 22.39
CA ASP A 88 20.16 11.14 23.48
C ASP A 88 21.32 12.11 23.63
N ALA A 89 22.54 11.63 23.39
CA ALA A 89 23.72 12.48 23.55
C ALA A 89 23.72 13.62 22.55
N CYS A 90 23.25 13.35 21.34
CA CYS A 90 23.19 14.38 20.30
C CYS A 90 21.82 15.05 20.26
N SER A 91 20.84 14.52 20.96
CA SER A 91 19.46 15.00 20.93
C SER A 91 18.94 15.09 19.51
N ALA A 92 19.22 14.07 18.70
CA ALA A 92 18.86 14.09 17.29
C ALA A 92 18.66 12.69 16.78
N ASP A 93 17.86 12.61 15.74
CA ASP A 93 17.64 11.36 15.01
C ASP A 93 18.66 11.24 13.90
N SER A 94 19.05 10.01 13.61
CA SER A 94 20.00 9.75 12.55
C SER A 94 19.63 8.48 11.83
N GLU A 95 19.83 8.51 10.52
CA GLU A 95 19.64 7.32 9.71
C GLU A 95 20.93 6.49 9.76
N ILE A 96 20.78 5.17 9.96
CA ILE A 96 21.91 4.28 9.97
C ILE A 96 21.76 3.27 8.85
N GLU A 97 22.88 2.80 8.36
CA GLU A 97 22.90 1.78 7.34
C GLU A 97 23.14 0.45 8.00
N GLY A 98 22.28 -0.48 7.75
CA GLY A 98 22.47 -1.80 8.29
C GLY A 98 22.04 -1.92 9.72
N VAL A 99 22.14 -3.13 10.22
CA VAL A 99 21.55 -3.48 11.50
C VAL A 99 22.55 -4.04 12.48
N GLN A 100 23.81 -3.99 12.12
CA GLN A 100 24.81 -4.63 12.95
C GLN A 100 25.14 -3.83 14.20
N SER A 101 24.90 -2.54 14.14
CA SER A 101 25.31 -1.70 15.23
C SER A 101 24.43 -0.47 15.31
N PHE A 102 23.73 -0.36 16.40
CA PHE A 102 22.87 0.81 16.62
C PHE A 102 23.72 1.90 17.26
N ARG A 103 24.62 2.46 16.47
CA ARG A 103 25.49 3.54 16.95
C ARG A 103 25.18 4.80 16.20
N CYS A 104 25.18 5.88 16.94
CA CYS A 104 24.96 7.19 16.35
C CYS A 104 26.11 7.50 15.40
N PRO A 105 25.82 7.84 14.14
CA PRO A 105 26.91 8.15 13.20
C PRO A 105 27.59 9.46 13.51
N ARG A 106 27.04 10.28 14.41
CA ARG A 106 27.66 11.55 14.76
C ARG A 106 28.65 11.40 15.92
N CYS A 107 28.25 10.69 16.96
CA CYS A 107 29.08 10.63 18.17
C CYS A 107 29.58 9.23 18.47
N GLY A 108 29.09 8.22 17.78
CA GLY A 108 29.56 6.86 17.97
C GLY A 108 28.99 6.15 19.17
N GLN A 109 28.15 6.81 19.94
CA GLN A 109 27.55 6.18 21.11
C GLN A 109 26.43 5.25 20.73
N LEU A 110 26.22 4.26 21.56
CA LEU A 110 25.13 3.32 21.34
C LEU A 110 23.80 4.05 21.48
N ALA A 111 22.94 3.86 20.50
CA ALA A 111 21.65 4.54 20.48
C ALA A 111 20.60 3.54 20.05
N ALA A 112 20.01 2.87 21.01
CA ALA A 112 19.07 1.79 20.74
C ALA A 112 17.63 2.26 20.62
N ASP A 113 17.40 3.55 20.69
CA ASP A 113 16.05 4.10 20.59
C ASP A 113 15.64 4.14 19.13
N LEU A 114 14.94 3.12 18.69
CA LEU A 114 14.57 2.96 17.28
C LEU A 114 13.35 3.80 16.98
N ARG A 115 13.49 4.68 16.01
CA ARG A 115 12.39 5.53 15.59
C ARG A 115 11.70 5.02 14.35
N GLN A 116 12.44 4.33 13.49
CA GLN A 116 11.88 3.84 12.25
C GLN A 116 12.69 2.64 11.79
N GLY A 117 12.05 1.70 11.13
CA GLY A 117 12.75 0.57 10.55
C GLY A 117 12.05 -0.75 10.65
N ARG A 118 10.97 -0.84 11.40
CA ARG A 118 10.28 -2.12 11.58
C ARG A 118 8.89 -2.14 10.95
N GLU A 119 8.58 -1.15 10.18
CA GLU A 119 7.24 -1.04 9.60
C GLU A 119 6.96 -2.17 8.62
N LEU A 120 5.75 -2.64 8.65
CA LEU A 120 5.17 -3.50 7.63
C LEU A 120 3.69 -3.22 7.66
N GLU A 121 3.28 -2.22 6.92
CA GLU A 121 1.92 -1.73 7.04
C GLU A 121 1.47 -1.15 5.71
N ILE A 122 0.16 -1.15 5.53
CA ILE A 122 -0.44 -0.56 4.34
C ILE A 122 -0.50 0.94 4.55
N GLU A 123 0.17 1.67 3.68
CA GLU A 123 0.16 3.12 3.78
C GLU A 123 -1.10 3.69 3.17
N SER A 124 -1.45 3.21 1.99
CA SER A 124 -2.61 3.74 1.30
C SER A 124 -3.05 2.77 0.22
N ILE A 125 -4.28 2.94 -0.21
CA ILE A 125 -4.88 2.16 -1.27
C ILE A 125 -5.37 3.15 -2.31
N GLU A 126 -5.01 2.90 -3.56
CA GLU A 126 -5.41 3.77 -4.65
C GLU A 126 -6.58 3.13 -5.38
N LEU A 127 -7.67 3.84 -5.45
CA LEU A 127 -8.90 3.35 -6.07
C LEU A 127 -9.21 4.13 -7.33
N GLU A 128 -9.74 3.42 -8.30
CA GLU A 128 -10.25 4.03 -9.51
C GLU A 128 -11.76 3.92 -9.47
N GLU A 129 -12.42 5.05 -9.48
CA GLU A 129 -13.86 5.05 -9.41
C GLU A 129 -14.46 4.69 -10.76
N PRO A 130 -15.66 4.12 -10.76
CA PRO A 130 -16.29 3.77 -12.01
C PRO A 130 -16.57 5.03 -12.83
N GLU A 131 -16.47 4.89 -14.14
CA GLU A 131 -16.76 5.99 -15.02
C GLU A 131 -18.19 6.44 -14.81
N PRO A 132 -18.39 7.73 -14.68
CA PRO A 132 -19.75 8.20 -14.58
C PRO A 132 -20.41 7.98 -15.89
N ASN A 133 -21.16 7.40 -16.09
CA ASN A 133 -21.72 7.15 -17.18
C ASN A 133 -21.40 6.86 -18.34
N GLU A 134 -21.06 6.71 -18.66
CA GLU A 134 -20.77 6.49 -19.64
C GLU A 134 -21.52 5.85 -20.26
N SER A 135 -21.89 5.56 -20.12
CA SER A 135 -22.46 4.89 -20.63
C SER A 135 -23.60 5.07 -20.94
N LYS A 136 -23.85 5.30 -20.84
CA LYS A 136 -24.69 5.48 -21.09
C LYS A 136 -25.21 5.96 -22.05
N PRO A 137 -25.37 5.88 -22.39
CA PRO A 137 -25.74 6.27 -23.11
C PRO A 137 -26.48 6.58 -23.69
N ALA A 138 -26.38 6.50 -23.78
CA ALA A 138 -26.90 6.75 -24.22
C ALA A 138 -27.69 7.10 -24.66
N GLU A 139 -27.54 7.06 -24.39
CA GLU A 139 -28.19 7.42 -24.56
C GLU A 139 -28.89 7.93 -25.04
N SER A 140 -28.82 7.91 -25.01
CA SER A 140 -29.39 8.45 -25.27
C SER A 140 -29.98 9.01 -25.84
N GLU A 141 -29.73 9.04 -25.90
CA GLU A 141 -30.23 9.63 -26.25
C GLU A 141 -30.79 10.05 -26.84
N PHE A 142 -30.70 9.87 -27.02
CA PHE A 142 -31.32 10.38 -27.46
C PHE A 142 -31.82 10.91 -27.92
N ASP A 143 -31.59 10.82 -27.97
CA ASP A 143 -32.16 11.42 -28.32
C ASP A 143 -32.68 11.96 -28.95
N ALA A 144 -32.53 12.00 -29.17
CA ALA A 144 -33.03 12.56 -29.60
C ALA A 144 -33.56 12.95 -30.24
N PRO A 145 -33.61 12.91 -30.57
CA PRO A 145 -34.15 13.40 -31.16
C PRO A 145 -34.71 13.87 -31.74
N ASP A 146 -34.47 13.78 -31.62
CA ASP A 146 -35.05 14.26 -32.02
C ASP A 146 -35.65 14.89 -32.71
N PRO A 147 -35.63 14.99 -32.90
CA PRO A 147 -36.18 15.56 -33.40
C PRO A 147 -36.72 16.14 -34.30
N VAL A 148 -36.50 16.05 -34.20
CA VAL A 148 -36.98 16.58 -34.80
C VAL A 148 -37.48 17.10 -35.64
N GLU A 149 -37.23 17.04 -35.56
CA GLU A 149 -37.71 17.52 -36.08
C GLU A 149 -38.36 18.01 -36.78
N GLU A 150 -38.33 17.92 -36.71
CA GLU A 150 -38.96 18.41 -37.16
C GLU A 150 -39.49 19.09 -37.79
N LYS A 151 -39.40 19.28 -37.97
CA LYS A 151 -39.89 20.00 -38.38
C LYS A 151 -40.47 20.55 -39.07
N ILE A 152 -40.35 20.67 -39.25
CA ILE A 152 -40.92 21.23 -39.60
C ILE A 152 -41.61 21.43 -40.00
#